data_f689e153b1ee41e4d9582429abc8fe5f
#
_entry.id   f689e153b1ee41e4d9582429abc8fe5f
#
_cell.length_a   1.000
_cell.length_b   1.000
_cell.length_c   1.000
_cell.angle_alpha   90.00
_cell.angle_beta   90.00
_cell.angle_gamma   90.00
#
_symmetry.space_group_name_H-M   'P 1'
#
loop_
_entity.id
_entity.type
_entity.pdbx_description
1 polymer ?
#
loop_
_entity_poly.entity_id
_entity_poly.type
_entity_poly.pdbx_seq_one_letter_code
_entity_poly.pdbx_strand_id
1 'polypeptide(L)'
;MWEIVHSLALSRRSVLGGLAATLLPSGLSLAGPSSETLLHRDDFTGGLGQWVIEAERGGRFRAEGGVLDIDSPAGVTLWFRHALASPVAIDYEVMAVSEGGPNDAVSDINCFWMATDTRASGGDVLAIRRSGAFAGYDELRTYYAGIGGNRNTTSRFRRYVGRRDDRPLLPQHDLSAPEHMIAPNRWYRIRLVADGNRIELLRDGTPMFRLNDPAPYTCGHFGLRTTKSHLRVRNFRVYRLPG
;
A
#
# COMPACT_ATOMS: atom_id res chain seq x y z
N MET A 1 -64.50 -48.77 1.39
CA MET A 1 -65.72 -48.81 0.52
C MET A 1 -65.27 -48.19 -0.81
N TRP A 2 -65.13 -49.10 -1.75
CA TRP A 2 -65.36 -49.02 -3.20
C TRP A 2 -64.46 -48.07 -4.00
N GLU A 3 -63.46 -48.60 -4.77
CA GLU A 3 -63.53 -49.19 -6.14
C GLU A 3 -64.17 -48.24 -7.15
N ILE A 4 -63.61 -47.98 -8.35
CA ILE A 4 -63.37 -48.84 -9.54
C ILE A 4 -62.61 -47.99 -10.57
N VAL A 5 -61.48 -48.35 -11.09
CA VAL A 5 -61.08 -49.00 -12.34
C VAL A 5 -61.80 -48.53 -13.64
N HIS A 6 -61.03 -48.20 -14.64
CA HIS A 6 -61.01 -48.55 -16.07
C HIS A 6 -60.43 -47.42 -16.89
N SER A 7 -59.45 -47.59 -17.65
CA SER A 7 -59.03 -48.47 -18.77
C SER A 7 -58.96 -47.72 -20.11
N LEU A 8 -57.77 -47.74 -20.69
CA LEU A 8 -57.40 -47.85 -22.12
C LEU A 8 -58.03 -46.89 -23.14
N ALA A 9 -57.13 -46.16 -23.89
CA ALA A 9 -57.02 -46.42 -25.34
C ALA A 9 -55.79 -45.67 -25.95
N LEU A 10 -55.00 -46.44 -26.68
CA LEU A 10 -53.96 -46.06 -27.59
C LEU A 10 -54.53 -45.32 -28.83
N SER A 11 -53.87 -44.28 -29.29
CA SER A 11 -53.89 -43.89 -30.69
C SER A 11 -52.54 -43.29 -31.13
N ARG A 12 -51.96 -44.00 -32.10
CA ARG A 12 -50.80 -43.55 -32.89
C ARG A 12 -51.23 -42.55 -33.95
N ARG A 13 -50.41 -41.47 -34.17
CA ARG A 13 -50.12 -40.91 -35.53
C ARG A 13 -49.10 -39.80 -35.42
N SER A 14 -47.86 -40.10 -35.89
CA SER A 14 -47.21 -39.57 -37.09
C SER A 14 -46.71 -38.14 -37.01
N VAL A 15 -45.41 -37.97 -36.73
CA VAL A 15 -44.30 -37.40 -37.49
C VAL A 15 -44.62 -36.19 -38.37
N LEU A 16 -44.06 -35.07 -38.02
CA LEU A 16 -43.49 -34.10 -38.96
C LEU A 16 -42.32 -33.37 -38.31
N GLY A 17 -41.14 -33.56 -38.90
CA GLY A 17 -39.90 -32.92 -38.47
C GLY A 17 -39.89 -31.43 -38.77
N GLY A 18 -39.50 -30.68 -37.78
CA GLY A 18 -39.14 -29.29 -37.93
C GLY A 18 -37.72 -29.11 -37.38
N LEU A 19 -36.73 -28.95 -38.25
CA LEU A 19 -35.40 -28.50 -37.85
C LEU A 19 -35.52 -27.07 -37.29
N ALA A 20 -35.49 -26.91 -35.99
CA ALA A 20 -35.26 -25.64 -35.36
C ALA A 20 -33.73 -25.44 -35.28
N ALA A 21 -33.20 -24.56 -36.13
CA ALA A 21 -31.84 -24.06 -36.00
C ALA A 21 -31.76 -23.20 -34.75
N THR A 22 -31.19 -23.73 -33.67
CA THR A 22 -30.85 -22.98 -32.47
C THR A 22 -29.63 -22.07 -32.81
N LEU A 23 -29.89 -20.81 -33.03
CA LEU A 23 -28.86 -19.76 -33.00
C LEU A 23 -28.33 -19.70 -31.57
N LEU A 24 -27.12 -20.24 -31.35
CA LEU A 24 -26.37 -20.03 -30.12
C LEU A 24 -26.04 -18.53 -30.02
N PRO A 25 -26.37 -17.84 -28.92
CA PRO A 25 -25.94 -16.47 -28.75
C PRO A 25 -24.39 -16.47 -28.66
N SER A 26 -23.76 -15.66 -29.53
CA SER A 26 -22.34 -15.37 -29.47
C SER A 26 -21.99 -14.94 -28.05
N GLY A 27 -21.13 -15.74 -27.39
CA GLY A 27 -20.74 -15.49 -26.02
C GLY A 27 -20.12 -14.10 -25.89
N LEU A 28 -20.79 -13.24 -25.16
CA LEU A 28 -20.17 -12.09 -24.53
C LEU A 28 -19.08 -12.66 -23.59
N SER A 29 -17.84 -12.56 -24.01
CA SER A 29 -16.68 -12.79 -23.17
C SER A 29 -16.75 -11.71 -22.08
N LEU A 30 -17.29 -12.02 -20.92
CA LEU A 30 -17.11 -11.22 -19.73
C LEU A 30 -15.61 -11.22 -19.45
N ALA A 31 -14.93 -10.12 -19.79
CA ALA A 31 -13.57 -9.91 -19.32
C ALA A 31 -13.60 -10.09 -17.81
N GLY A 32 -12.97 -11.13 -17.31
CA GLY A 32 -12.82 -11.36 -15.89
C GLY A 32 -12.14 -10.11 -15.28
N PRO A 33 -12.29 -9.84 -13.98
CA PRO A 33 -11.65 -8.70 -13.35
C PRO A 33 -10.15 -8.76 -13.67
N SER A 34 -9.64 -7.70 -14.29
CA SER A 34 -8.23 -7.59 -14.65
C SER A 34 -7.42 -7.73 -13.36
N SER A 35 -6.57 -8.75 -13.30
CA SER A 35 -5.80 -9.07 -12.10
C SER A 35 -4.64 -8.10 -11.92
N GLU A 36 -4.33 -7.74 -10.68
CA GLU A 36 -3.12 -6.99 -10.33
C GLU A 36 -1.87 -7.72 -10.83
N THR A 37 -0.92 -7.00 -11.40
CA THR A 37 0.35 -7.56 -11.89
C THR A 37 1.48 -7.24 -10.92
N LEU A 38 2.16 -8.24 -10.39
CA LEU A 38 3.34 -8.04 -9.55
C LEU A 38 4.47 -7.41 -10.37
N LEU A 39 4.94 -6.22 -9.96
CA LEU A 39 6.06 -5.50 -10.57
C LEU A 39 7.38 -5.74 -9.83
N HIS A 40 7.35 -5.60 -8.51
CA HIS A 40 8.52 -5.74 -7.65
C HIS A 40 8.17 -6.48 -6.36
N ARG A 41 9.16 -7.15 -5.79
CA ARG A 41 9.09 -7.74 -4.46
C ARG A 41 10.44 -7.63 -3.76
N ASP A 42 10.41 -7.57 -2.44
CA ASP A 42 11.56 -7.85 -1.60
C ASP A 42 11.13 -8.77 -0.46
N ASP A 43 11.74 -9.93 -0.39
CA ASP A 43 11.54 -10.89 0.69
C ASP A 43 12.60 -10.75 1.79
N PHE A 44 13.49 -9.75 1.67
CA PHE A 44 14.54 -9.43 2.62
C PHE A 44 15.51 -10.57 2.94
N THR A 45 15.70 -11.48 2.01
CA THR A 45 16.69 -12.55 2.10
C THR A 45 18.02 -12.19 1.42
N GLY A 46 17.98 -11.24 0.47
CA GLY A 46 19.11 -10.80 -0.35
C GLY A 46 19.83 -9.54 0.15
N GLY A 47 19.62 -9.12 1.39
CA GLY A 47 20.20 -7.90 1.94
C GLY A 47 19.48 -6.62 1.51
N LEU A 48 20.15 -5.47 1.61
CA LEU A 48 19.56 -4.13 1.40
C LEU A 48 19.80 -3.55 -0.01
N GLY A 49 20.18 -4.38 -0.98
CA GLY A 49 20.54 -3.90 -2.32
C GLY A 49 19.46 -3.09 -3.06
N GLN A 50 18.18 -3.31 -2.74
CA GLN A 50 17.06 -2.57 -3.31
C GLN A 50 16.72 -1.26 -2.57
N TRP A 51 17.49 -0.92 -1.52
CA TRP A 51 17.19 0.22 -0.66
C TRP A 51 18.35 1.21 -0.57
N VAL A 52 18.02 2.49 -0.44
CA VAL A 52 18.97 3.58 -0.14
C VAL A 52 18.61 4.15 1.22
N ILE A 53 19.59 4.17 2.12
CA ILE A 53 19.38 4.59 3.51
C ILE A 53 19.83 6.05 3.67
N GLU A 54 18.94 6.88 4.21
CA GLU A 54 19.23 8.23 4.68
C GLU A 54 18.98 8.26 6.19
N ALA A 55 20.03 8.18 6.99
CA ALA A 55 19.95 8.15 8.45
C ALA A 55 20.56 9.41 9.08
N GLU A 56 19.82 10.05 9.98
CA GLU A 56 20.24 11.24 10.73
C GLU A 56 21.38 10.93 11.70
N ARG A 57 21.33 9.72 12.27
CA ARG A 57 22.38 9.16 13.13
C ARG A 57 22.61 7.71 12.76
N GLY A 58 23.71 7.15 13.22
CA GLY A 58 23.96 5.72 13.07
C GLY A 58 22.82 4.91 13.68
N GLY A 59 22.49 3.79 13.04
CA GLY A 59 21.50 2.82 13.47
C GLY A 59 21.89 1.45 12.97
N ARG A 60 21.08 0.44 13.26
CA ARG A 60 21.26 -0.91 12.72
C ARG A 60 20.15 -1.17 11.69
N PHE A 61 20.57 -1.42 10.46
CA PHE A 61 19.67 -1.71 9.35
C PHE A 61 20.09 -3.02 8.70
N ARG A 62 19.26 -4.05 8.76
CA ARG A 62 19.57 -5.40 8.27
C ARG A 62 18.38 -5.99 7.55
N ALA A 63 18.63 -6.70 6.46
CA ALA A 63 17.66 -7.54 5.78
C ALA A 63 18.15 -8.98 5.90
N GLU A 64 17.52 -9.77 6.75
CA GLU A 64 17.92 -11.10 7.12
C GLU A 64 16.73 -11.96 7.52
N GLY A 65 16.72 -13.22 7.14
CA GLY A 65 15.67 -14.17 7.56
C GLY A 65 14.26 -13.78 7.13
N GLY A 66 14.12 -13.05 6.03
CA GLY A 66 12.81 -12.61 5.53
C GLY A 66 12.26 -11.33 6.19
N VAL A 67 13.10 -10.63 6.95
CA VAL A 67 12.71 -9.43 7.70
C VAL A 67 13.72 -8.32 7.45
N LEU A 68 13.26 -7.12 7.19
CA LEU A 68 14.01 -5.89 7.29
C LEU A 68 13.88 -5.36 8.72
N ASP A 69 14.99 -5.33 9.45
CA ASP A 69 15.10 -4.81 10.81
C ASP A 69 15.69 -3.38 10.75
N ILE A 70 14.95 -2.41 11.29
CA ILE A 70 15.28 -0.97 11.29
C ILE A 70 15.34 -0.51 12.74
N ASP A 71 16.51 -0.55 13.36
CA ASP A 71 16.73 -0.09 14.72
C ASP A 71 17.46 1.25 14.71
N SER A 72 16.70 2.35 14.89
CA SER A 72 17.19 3.71 14.68
C SER A 72 17.06 4.61 15.91
N PRO A 73 18.14 5.30 16.32
CA PRO A 73 18.11 6.26 17.43
C PRO A 73 17.55 7.63 17.02
N ALA A 74 17.34 7.89 15.72
CA ALA A 74 16.87 9.16 15.17
C ALA A 74 16.17 8.98 13.84
N GLY A 75 15.90 10.06 13.11
CA GLY A 75 15.23 10.02 11.81
C GLY A 75 15.98 9.16 10.79
N VAL A 76 15.23 8.27 10.11
CA VAL A 76 15.75 7.46 9.01
C VAL A 76 14.68 7.26 7.94
N THR A 77 15.10 7.30 6.67
CA THR A 77 14.28 6.90 5.52
C THR A 77 15.03 5.86 4.71
N LEU A 78 14.36 4.79 4.37
CA LEU A 78 14.84 3.77 3.45
C LEU A 78 14.05 3.91 2.15
N TRP A 79 14.68 4.42 1.10
CA TRP A 79 14.08 4.59 -0.22
C TRP A 79 14.19 3.32 -1.04
N PHE A 80 13.08 2.85 -1.58
CA PHE A 80 13.08 1.82 -2.61
C PHE A 80 13.66 2.38 -3.90
N ARG A 81 14.63 1.66 -4.51
CA ARG A 81 15.42 2.18 -5.64
C ARG A 81 14.64 2.38 -6.92
N HIS A 82 13.55 1.64 -7.09
CA HIS A 82 12.78 1.70 -8.33
C HIS A 82 11.73 2.81 -8.25
N ALA A 83 11.71 3.67 -9.28
CA ALA A 83 10.62 4.60 -9.46
C ALA A 83 9.35 3.85 -9.86
N LEU A 84 8.22 4.28 -9.32
CA LEU A 84 6.91 3.68 -9.51
C LEU A 84 6.03 4.62 -10.34
N ALA A 85 5.07 4.05 -11.07
CA ALA A 85 4.10 4.80 -11.86
C ALA A 85 2.68 4.33 -11.56
N SER A 86 1.75 5.27 -11.40
CA SER A 86 0.31 5.02 -11.28
C SER A 86 -0.25 4.39 -12.59
N PRO A 87 -1.22 3.46 -12.51
CA PRO A 87 -1.88 2.96 -11.32
C PRO A 87 -1.06 1.89 -10.58
N VAL A 88 -0.84 2.08 -9.28
CA VAL A 88 0.06 1.22 -8.49
C VAL A 88 -0.49 0.98 -7.09
N ALA A 89 -0.24 -0.22 -6.55
CA ALA A 89 -0.38 -0.53 -5.14
C ALA A 89 0.95 -1.03 -4.55
N ILE A 90 1.20 -0.69 -3.28
CA ILE A 90 2.37 -1.12 -2.52
C ILE A 90 1.88 -1.80 -1.26
N ASP A 91 2.26 -3.06 -1.09
CA ASP A 91 1.90 -3.88 0.08
C ASP A 91 3.14 -4.19 0.89
N TYR A 92 3.02 -4.12 2.20
CA TYR A 92 4.03 -4.62 3.14
C TYR A 92 3.39 -4.88 4.51
N GLU A 93 4.12 -5.62 5.35
CA GLU A 93 3.78 -5.75 6.75
C GLU A 93 4.84 -5.06 7.61
N VAL A 94 4.39 -4.39 8.67
CA VAL A 94 5.28 -3.63 9.55
C VAL A 94 4.88 -3.81 11.02
N MET A 95 5.86 -3.83 11.91
CA MET A 95 5.69 -3.97 13.35
C MET A 95 6.62 -2.98 14.07
N ALA A 96 6.11 -2.29 15.08
CA ALA A 96 6.94 -1.55 16.04
C ALA A 96 7.35 -2.51 17.16
N VAL A 97 8.66 -2.69 17.32
CA VAL A 97 9.26 -3.58 18.30
C VAL A 97 9.23 -2.94 19.68
N SER A 98 8.91 -3.75 20.70
CA SER A 98 8.97 -3.38 22.13
C SER A 98 9.45 -4.59 22.92
N GLU A 99 10.75 -4.82 22.89
CA GLU A 99 11.42 -5.96 23.51
C GLU A 99 12.48 -5.51 24.53
N GLY A 100 12.48 -4.21 24.90
CA GLY A 100 13.39 -3.62 25.89
C GLY A 100 14.68 -3.04 25.30
N GLY A 101 14.78 -2.92 23.99
CA GLY A 101 15.91 -2.26 23.32
C GLY A 101 15.92 -0.74 23.52
N PRO A 102 17.08 -0.06 23.35
CA PRO A 102 17.21 1.38 23.62
C PRO A 102 16.39 2.27 22.68
N ASN A 103 16.01 1.74 21.51
CA ASN A 103 15.21 2.47 20.52
C ASN A 103 13.80 1.90 20.36
N ASP A 104 13.37 0.99 21.22
CA ASP A 104 12.05 0.34 21.17
C ASP A 104 10.94 1.31 21.58
N ALA A 105 10.76 2.37 20.80
CA ALA A 105 9.64 3.27 20.94
C ALA A 105 8.52 2.80 20.01
N VAL A 106 7.33 2.53 20.58
CA VAL A 106 6.14 2.16 19.79
C VAL A 106 5.62 3.41 19.11
N SER A 107 6.19 3.75 17.96
CA SER A 107 5.94 5.01 17.25
C SER A 107 6.36 4.92 15.80
N ASP A 108 5.76 5.78 14.94
CA ASP A 108 6.27 6.20 13.64
C ASP A 108 6.48 5.08 12.61
N ILE A 109 5.47 4.23 12.37
CA ILE A 109 5.46 3.39 11.17
C ILE A 109 5.05 4.22 9.95
N ASN A 110 5.93 5.11 9.51
CA ASN A 110 5.64 6.14 8.53
C ASN A 110 6.10 5.72 7.13
N CYS A 111 5.50 6.33 6.10
CA CYS A 111 5.93 6.12 4.73
C CYS A 111 5.71 7.34 3.84
N PHE A 112 6.51 7.40 2.78
CA PHE A 112 6.32 8.25 1.61
C PHE A 112 5.97 7.37 0.41
N TRP A 113 5.09 7.83 -0.48
CA TRP A 113 4.91 7.19 -1.78
C TRP A 113 4.60 8.19 -2.88
N MET A 114 4.89 7.82 -4.12
CA MET A 114 4.88 8.70 -5.28
C MET A 114 5.75 9.95 -5.05
N ALA A 115 6.89 9.76 -4.35
CA ALA A 115 7.76 10.86 -3.95
C ALA A 115 8.66 11.32 -5.09
N THR A 116 8.65 12.62 -5.36
CA THR A 116 9.61 13.32 -6.21
C THR A 116 10.22 14.50 -5.44
N ASP A 117 11.45 14.88 -5.80
CA ASP A 117 12.14 16.04 -5.17
C ASP A 117 12.18 17.22 -6.13
N THR A 118 11.67 18.37 -5.72
CA THR A 118 11.60 19.57 -6.57
C THR A 118 12.97 20.17 -6.89
N ARG A 119 14.01 19.77 -6.15
CA ARG A 119 15.41 20.20 -6.37
C ARG A 119 16.15 19.36 -7.40
N ALA A 120 15.64 18.16 -7.69
CA ALA A 120 16.25 17.23 -8.62
C ALA A 120 15.74 17.42 -10.05
N SER A 121 16.62 17.41 -11.03
CA SER A 121 16.21 17.30 -12.44
C SER A 121 15.43 16.00 -12.64
N GLY A 122 14.25 16.08 -13.26
CA GLY A 122 13.36 14.92 -13.41
C GLY A 122 12.69 14.44 -12.11
N GLY A 123 12.93 15.08 -10.98
CA GLY A 123 12.26 14.78 -9.72
C GLY A 123 12.77 13.54 -8.98
N ASP A 124 13.90 12.96 -9.37
CA ASP A 124 14.44 11.76 -8.72
C ASP A 124 14.87 12.05 -7.29
N VAL A 125 14.19 11.45 -6.31
CA VAL A 125 14.52 11.60 -4.88
C VAL A 125 15.93 11.08 -4.55
N LEU A 126 16.44 10.12 -5.31
CA LEU A 126 17.75 9.51 -5.08
C LEU A 126 18.90 10.38 -5.56
N ALA A 127 18.62 11.35 -6.43
CA ALA A 127 19.63 12.32 -6.88
C ALA A 127 20.01 13.36 -5.80
N ILE A 128 19.18 13.51 -4.77
CA ILE A 128 19.42 14.46 -3.67
C ILE A 128 19.69 13.69 -2.38
N ARG A 129 20.92 13.77 -1.88
CA ARG A 129 21.28 13.14 -0.60
C ARG A 129 20.76 13.97 0.58
N ARG A 130 20.06 13.32 1.50
CA ARG A 130 19.53 13.92 2.74
C ARG A 130 20.18 13.31 3.96
N SER A 131 20.17 14.06 5.05
CA SER A 131 20.73 13.59 6.33
C SER A 131 19.85 12.58 7.07
N GLY A 132 18.60 12.36 6.63
CA GLY A 132 17.61 11.60 7.42
C GLY A 132 16.79 12.44 8.39
N ALA A 133 17.20 13.68 8.70
CA ALA A 133 16.41 14.60 9.50
C ALA A 133 15.10 15.00 8.80
N PHE A 134 14.01 15.12 9.56
CA PHE A 134 12.66 15.27 9.01
C PHE A 134 12.49 16.52 8.13
N ALA A 135 13.12 17.64 8.49
CA ALA A 135 13.08 18.88 7.72
C ALA A 135 13.71 18.75 6.31
N GLY A 136 14.58 17.76 6.09
CA GLY A 136 15.20 17.49 4.78
C GLY A 136 14.22 16.98 3.71
N TYR A 137 12.98 16.72 4.07
CA TYR A 137 11.95 16.16 3.18
C TYR A 137 10.86 17.16 2.79
N ASP A 138 11.00 18.43 3.17
CA ASP A 138 9.99 19.46 2.92
C ASP A 138 9.81 19.80 1.43
N GLU A 139 10.87 19.70 0.65
CA GLU A 139 10.83 19.95 -0.80
C GLU A 139 10.36 18.74 -1.63
N LEU A 140 9.87 17.69 -0.98
CA LEU A 140 9.24 16.57 -1.69
C LEU A 140 7.81 16.93 -2.12
N ARG A 141 7.46 16.48 -3.33
CA ARG A 141 6.07 16.24 -3.71
C ARG A 141 5.78 14.78 -3.47
N THR A 142 4.90 14.48 -2.53
CA THR A 142 4.66 13.09 -2.11
C THR A 142 3.38 12.98 -1.31
N TYR A 143 2.83 11.80 -1.25
CA TYR A 143 1.91 11.43 -0.19
C TYR A 143 2.73 10.91 0.99
N TYR A 144 2.40 11.36 2.17
CA TYR A 144 3.04 10.97 3.43
C TYR A 144 1.99 10.48 4.42
N ALA A 145 2.21 9.32 4.98
CA ALA A 145 1.47 8.87 6.14
C ALA A 145 2.40 8.68 7.33
N GLY A 146 2.03 9.28 8.45
CA GLY A 146 2.66 9.06 9.74
C GLY A 146 1.68 8.35 10.65
N ILE A 147 1.87 7.04 10.89
CA ILE A 147 1.00 6.22 11.73
C ILE A 147 1.66 6.03 13.09
N GLY A 148 0.94 6.34 14.16
CA GLY A 148 1.49 6.30 15.51
C GLY A 148 2.55 7.37 15.78
N GLY A 149 2.49 8.51 15.08
CA GLY A 149 3.39 9.64 15.28
C GLY A 149 3.20 10.30 16.64
N ASN A 150 4.11 11.25 16.98
CA ASN A 150 4.10 11.97 18.24
C ASN A 150 4.04 11.05 19.48
N ARG A 151 4.90 10.05 19.53
CA ARG A 151 4.92 9.02 20.60
C ARG A 151 3.60 8.25 20.65
N ASN A 152 3.12 7.82 19.48
CA ASN A 152 1.91 7.03 19.31
C ASN A 152 0.62 7.73 19.80
N THR A 153 0.51 9.03 19.57
CA THR A 153 -0.68 9.81 19.94
C THR A 153 -1.45 10.34 18.73
N THR A 154 -0.87 10.28 17.52
CA THR A 154 -1.52 10.74 16.29
C THR A 154 -1.22 9.84 15.11
N SER A 155 -2.15 9.76 14.17
CA SER A 155 -1.92 9.21 12.84
C SER A 155 -2.39 10.22 11.80
N ARG A 156 -1.49 10.59 10.86
CA ARG A 156 -1.71 11.70 9.95
C ARG A 156 -1.40 11.32 8.51
N PHE A 157 -2.24 11.78 7.60
CA PHE A 157 -1.96 11.75 6.17
C PHE A 157 -1.81 13.15 5.62
N ARG A 158 -0.75 13.38 4.82
CA ARG A 158 -0.43 14.68 4.23
C ARG A 158 -0.10 14.54 2.75
N ARG A 159 -0.49 15.51 1.97
CA ARG A 159 -0.01 15.73 0.61
C ARG A 159 1.07 16.81 0.64
N TYR A 160 2.33 16.44 0.55
CA TYR A 160 3.43 17.40 0.47
C TYR A 160 3.47 18.02 -0.92
N VAL A 161 3.67 19.33 -0.97
CA VAL A 161 3.58 20.13 -2.21
C VAL A 161 4.92 20.63 -2.73
N GLY A 162 6.03 20.16 -2.16
CA GLY A 162 7.38 20.51 -2.58
C GLY A 162 7.81 21.91 -2.15
N ARG A 163 7.30 22.40 -1.04
CA ARG A 163 7.65 23.70 -0.46
C ARG A 163 7.95 23.56 1.03
N ARG A 164 9.00 24.23 1.48
CA ARG A 164 9.38 24.24 2.89
C ARG A 164 8.22 24.73 3.76
N ASP A 165 8.04 24.07 4.91
CA ASP A 165 7.02 24.38 5.90
C ASP A 165 5.56 24.33 5.39
N ASP A 166 5.35 23.87 4.15
CA ASP A 166 4.02 23.71 3.53
C ASP A 166 3.68 22.21 3.38
N ARG A 167 3.16 21.65 4.45
CA ARG A 167 2.75 20.25 4.57
C ARG A 167 1.26 20.14 4.91
N PRO A 168 0.35 20.38 3.95
CA PRO A 168 -1.09 20.43 4.18
C PRO A 168 -1.61 19.20 4.94
N LEU A 169 -2.46 19.44 5.92
CA LEU A 169 -3.14 18.44 6.71
C LEU A 169 -4.62 18.77 6.72
N LEU A 170 -5.43 17.87 6.16
CA LEU A 170 -6.89 18.01 6.20
C LEU A 170 -7.41 17.55 7.57
N PRO A 171 -8.48 18.15 8.12
CA PRO A 171 -9.02 17.75 9.42
C PRO A 171 -9.36 16.25 9.52
N GLN A 172 -9.93 15.66 8.48
CA GLN A 172 -10.24 14.22 8.43
C GLN A 172 -9.01 13.31 8.33
N HIS A 173 -7.84 13.89 8.13
CA HIS A 173 -6.55 13.19 8.05
C HIS A 173 -5.68 13.39 9.31
N ASP A 174 -6.22 13.96 10.37
CA ASP A 174 -5.56 14.12 11.68
C ASP A 174 -6.30 13.25 12.72
N LEU A 175 -5.87 12.01 12.86
CA LEU A 175 -6.53 11.01 13.68
C LEU A 175 -5.81 10.87 15.02
N SER A 176 -6.58 10.92 16.13
CA SER A 176 -6.04 10.80 17.49
C SER A 176 -6.77 9.75 18.35
N ALA A 177 -7.83 9.13 17.81
CA ALA A 177 -8.53 8.08 18.55
C ALA A 177 -7.68 6.81 18.69
N PRO A 178 -7.79 6.08 19.83
CA PRO A 178 -6.93 4.93 20.16
C PRO A 178 -6.87 3.84 19.09
N GLU A 179 -7.95 3.59 18.38
CA GLU A 179 -8.03 2.60 17.31
C GLU A 179 -7.14 2.93 16.10
N HIS A 180 -6.71 4.19 15.96
CA HIS A 180 -5.79 4.63 14.92
C HIS A 180 -4.31 4.54 15.32
N MET A 181 -4.04 4.26 16.59
CA MET A 181 -2.68 4.10 17.08
C MET A 181 -2.15 2.69 16.81
N ILE A 182 -0.90 2.45 17.15
CA ILE A 182 -0.23 1.17 16.96
C ILE A 182 0.00 0.47 18.30
N ALA A 183 -0.10 -0.85 18.30
CA ALA A 183 0.23 -1.69 19.44
C ALA A 183 1.67 -2.22 19.32
N PRO A 184 2.39 -2.42 20.44
CA PRO A 184 3.72 -3.02 20.44
C PRO A 184 3.69 -4.46 19.92
N ASN A 185 4.73 -4.85 19.20
CA ASN A 185 4.96 -6.23 18.74
C ASN A 185 3.81 -6.81 17.89
N ARG A 186 2.97 -5.95 17.32
CA ARG A 186 1.89 -6.34 16.42
C ARG A 186 2.25 -6.06 14.97
N TRP A 187 2.10 -7.05 14.09
CA TRP A 187 2.19 -6.88 12.65
C TRP A 187 0.93 -6.20 12.10
N TYR A 188 1.13 -5.14 11.32
CA TYR A 188 0.10 -4.44 10.55
C TYR A 188 0.37 -4.65 9.09
N ARG A 189 -0.66 -5.06 8.34
CA ARG A 189 -0.61 -5.06 6.88
C ARG A 189 -0.95 -3.67 6.38
N ILE A 190 -0.04 -3.06 5.62
CA ILE A 190 -0.23 -1.77 4.98
C ILE A 190 -0.37 -1.97 3.48
N ARG A 191 -1.38 -1.34 2.90
CA ARG A 191 -1.54 -1.21 1.47
C ARG A 191 -1.69 0.25 1.11
N LEU A 192 -0.83 0.74 0.22
CA LEU A 192 -0.87 2.08 -0.35
C LEU A 192 -1.38 1.98 -1.78
N VAL A 193 -2.26 2.86 -2.16
CA VAL A 193 -2.83 2.92 -3.51
C VAL A 193 -2.61 4.30 -4.09
N ALA A 194 -2.14 4.36 -5.35
CA ALA A 194 -2.18 5.54 -6.20
C ALA A 194 -2.74 5.13 -7.57
N ASP A 195 -3.99 5.48 -7.82
CA ASP A 195 -4.75 5.05 -8.99
C ASP A 195 -5.59 6.21 -9.51
N GLY A 196 -5.06 6.91 -10.51
CA GLY A 196 -5.62 8.17 -10.95
C GLY A 196 -5.73 9.16 -9.78
N ASN A 197 -6.91 9.69 -9.55
CA ASN A 197 -7.20 10.59 -8.42
C ASN A 197 -7.47 9.87 -7.08
N ARG A 198 -7.56 8.53 -7.07
CA ARG A 198 -7.82 7.72 -5.88
C ARG A 198 -6.51 7.41 -5.16
N ILE A 199 -6.31 8.05 -4.02
CA ILE A 199 -5.14 7.87 -3.15
C ILE A 199 -5.64 7.30 -1.82
N GLU A 200 -5.13 6.12 -1.45
CA GLU A 200 -5.61 5.43 -0.24
C GLU A 200 -4.45 4.82 0.55
N LEU A 201 -4.63 4.76 1.86
CA LEU A 201 -3.88 3.89 2.75
C LEU A 201 -4.85 2.99 3.50
N LEU A 202 -4.66 1.68 3.36
CA LEU A 202 -5.40 0.68 4.12
C LEU A 202 -4.46 0.07 5.18
N ARG A 203 -5.00 -0.14 6.38
CA ARG A 203 -4.36 -0.89 7.45
C ARG A 203 -5.22 -2.12 7.78
N ASP A 204 -4.63 -3.30 7.70
CA ASP A 204 -5.31 -4.59 7.91
C ASP A 204 -6.57 -4.76 7.03
N GLY A 205 -6.51 -4.26 5.78
CA GLY A 205 -7.61 -4.31 4.81
C GLY A 205 -8.67 -3.21 4.98
N THR A 206 -8.60 -2.41 6.04
CA THR A 206 -9.55 -1.31 6.29
C THR A 206 -8.93 0.03 5.89
N PRO A 207 -9.61 0.84 5.07
CA PRO A 207 -9.13 2.17 4.73
C PRO A 207 -8.98 3.05 5.97
N MET A 208 -7.75 3.54 6.18
CA MET A 208 -7.41 4.48 7.24
C MET A 208 -7.40 5.92 6.72
N PHE A 209 -6.91 6.12 5.50
CA PHE A 209 -6.90 7.41 4.82
C PHE A 209 -7.37 7.27 3.38
N ARG A 210 -8.13 8.25 2.91
CA ARG A 210 -8.59 8.40 1.53
C ARG A 210 -8.49 9.84 1.09
N LEU A 211 -7.96 10.07 -0.11
CA LEU A 211 -7.92 11.37 -0.75
C LEU A 211 -8.34 11.19 -2.22
N ASN A 212 -9.31 11.99 -2.65
CA ASN A 212 -9.56 12.23 -4.06
C ASN A 212 -8.73 13.44 -4.48
N ASP A 213 -7.56 13.19 -5.08
CA ASP A 213 -6.61 14.23 -5.49
C ASP A 213 -6.92 14.68 -6.93
N PRO A 214 -7.37 15.92 -7.17
CA PRO A 214 -7.65 16.41 -8.52
C PRO A 214 -6.39 16.62 -9.36
N ALA A 215 -5.21 16.63 -8.75
CA ALA A 215 -3.92 16.78 -9.41
C ALA A 215 -2.90 15.76 -8.86
N PRO A 216 -3.12 14.44 -9.11
CA PRO A 216 -2.39 13.38 -8.45
C PRO A 216 -0.92 13.32 -8.86
N TYR A 217 -0.07 12.82 -7.96
CA TYR A 217 1.29 12.44 -8.28
C TYR A 217 1.26 11.08 -8.98
N THR A 218 1.66 11.05 -10.24
CA THR A 218 1.54 9.88 -11.10
C THR A 218 2.80 9.02 -11.17
N CYS A 219 3.92 9.53 -10.65
CA CYS A 219 5.18 8.80 -10.57
C CYS A 219 5.99 9.23 -9.35
N GLY A 220 6.95 8.40 -8.94
CA GLY A 220 7.86 8.71 -7.84
C GLY A 220 8.31 7.47 -7.09
N HIS A 221 9.04 7.68 -6.00
CA HIS A 221 9.59 6.61 -5.19
C HIS A 221 8.74 6.32 -3.95
N PHE A 222 8.92 5.10 -3.43
CA PHE A 222 8.43 4.69 -2.12
C PHE A 222 9.57 4.79 -1.09
N GLY A 223 9.25 5.21 0.14
CA GLY A 223 10.20 5.24 1.26
C GLY A 223 9.54 4.83 2.58
N LEU A 224 10.15 3.87 3.26
CA LEU A 224 9.85 3.59 4.67
C LEU A 224 10.50 4.66 5.53
N ARG A 225 9.80 5.17 6.53
CA ARG A 225 10.36 6.18 7.42
C ARG A 225 10.00 5.94 8.87
N THR A 226 10.96 6.22 9.74
CA THR A 226 10.71 6.32 11.18
C THR A 226 11.58 7.43 11.81
N THR A 227 11.37 7.64 13.12
CA THR A 227 12.21 8.50 13.97
C THR A 227 13.00 7.62 14.95
N LYS A 228 13.09 7.97 16.25
CA LYS A 228 13.60 7.02 17.23
C LYS A 228 12.59 5.88 17.38
N SER A 229 12.89 4.75 16.78
CA SER A 229 12.05 3.55 16.81
C SER A 229 12.81 2.32 16.34
N HIS A 230 12.31 1.15 16.72
CA HIS A 230 12.74 -0.13 16.20
C HIS A 230 11.58 -0.76 15.44
N LEU A 231 11.74 -0.91 14.12
CA LEU A 231 10.70 -1.47 13.24
C LEU A 231 11.19 -2.77 12.62
N ARG A 232 10.26 -3.69 12.38
CA ARG A 232 10.45 -4.84 11.49
C ARG A 232 9.49 -4.76 10.34
N VAL A 233 9.97 -5.01 9.11
CA VAL A 233 9.17 -4.99 7.88
C VAL A 233 9.37 -6.30 7.14
N ARG A 234 8.31 -6.82 6.50
CA ARG A 234 8.36 -8.02 5.67
C ARG A 234 7.33 -7.99 4.55
N ASN A 235 7.43 -8.94 3.63
CA ASN A 235 6.45 -9.15 2.56
C ASN A 235 6.24 -7.92 1.67
N PHE A 236 7.31 -7.17 1.35
CA PHE A 236 7.21 -6.01 0.47
C PHE A 236 6.89 -6.42 -0.97
N ARG A 237 5.84 -5.83 -1.54
CA ARG A 237 5.39 -6.07 -2.92
C ARG A 237 4.85 -4.80 -3.55
N VAL A 238 5.08 -4.66 -4.84
CA VAL A 238 4.53 -3.58 -5.66
C VAL A 238 3.75 -4.20 -6.81
N TYR A 239 2.53 -3.74 -7.01
CA TYR A 239 1.63 -4.22 -8.05
C TYR A 239 1.24 -3.09 -9.00
N ARG A 240 1.16 -3.39 -10.29
CA ARG A 240 0.37 -2.57 -11.21
C ARG A 240 -1.09 -2.93 -11.01
N LEU A 241 -1.92 -1.91 -10.79
CA LEU A 241 -3.35 -2.08 -10.75
C LEU A 241 -3.93 -2.17 -12.17
N PRO A 242 -5.08 -2.84 -12.34
CA PRO A 242 -5.82 -2.79 -13.60
C PRO A 242 -6.23 -1.35 -13.89
N GLY A 243 -6.13 -0.95 -15.17
CA GLY A 243 -6.60 0.33 -15.67
C GLY A 243 -8.11 0.34 -15.90
#